data_554de7b8822e34aebe31195279412bc5
#
_entry.id   554de7b8822e34aebe31195279412bc5
#
_cell.length_a   1.000
_cell.length_b   1.000
_cell.length_c   1.000
_cell.angle_alpha   90.00
_cell.angle_beta   90.00
_cell.angle_gamma   90.00
#
_symmetry.space_group_name_H-M   'P 1'
#
loop_
_entity.id
_entity.type
_entity.pdbx_description
1 polymer ?
#
loop_
_entity_poly.entity_id
_entity_poly.type
_entity_poly.pdbx_seq_one_letter_code
_entity_poly.pdbx_strand_id
1 'polypeptide(L)'
;MALVACPRSNITLLPHGPASASGSRAPGSAAAPPGRRRIRRGRAMASCEGGRSAAAAASHAPPSLLVFSGGTAFNGVVEELKKVTTRVAHVLPVSDDGGSTAEIVRVLGGPAVGDIRSRCLRLSDQSTSEALSVRKLLGHRLPIDPSEAKLEWHQIVEGDHSLWDGVSRPYRETIRAFLVYFHNEILRRSTELFCFTNGSIGNFFFAGARIFFQSLDAAIFLFSRVSQIPAESLVLPVISTNDRLTLGCELWDGTIIRGQNEISHPANGRREIVNKDCNSCTALPSRIKRVFYMSSEGSNLLHEVFPEANHTVLEQLSKVDCIVYAMGSLFTSVCPSLVLRGIGEITASRSIPKVLLLNGSHDRETAGLSASGFVTAIADSLNRTYGDPHKSLKNRPNEYVNAILVPEGGQVPLDVENLAAQGIFHVVTVASIHDPKVGIMFDPPSLIQALTSLISERMDMRPSEPSYITENAKIVS
;
A
#
# COMPACT_ATOMS: atom_id res chain seq x y z
N MET A 1 53.45 -17.04 5.41
CA MET A 1 54.48 -16.48 4.51
C MET A 1 54.01 -16.58 3.06
N ALA A 2 54.07 -15.45 2.43
CA ALA A 2 53.85 -15.09 1.04
C ALA A 2 52.53 -14.36 0.73
N LEU A 3 52.60 -13.02 0.88
CA LEU A 3 51.71 -12.03 0.29
C LEU A 3 51.98 -11.97 -1.23
N VAL A 4 50.95 -12.08 -2.05
CA VAL A 4 50.99 -11.66 -3.46
C VAL A 4 50.06 -10.48 -3.64
N ALA A 5 50.66 -9.34 -3.95
CA ALA A 5 49.97 -8.09 -4.24
C ALA A 5 49.46 -8.10 -5.69
N CYS A 6 48.23 -7.61 -5.91
CA CYS A 6 47.68 -7.31 -7.24
C CYS A 6 47.75 -5.80 -7.52
N PRO A 7 48.08 -5.38 -8.74
CA PRO A 7 48.35 -3.97 -9.05
C PRO A 7 47.08 -3.15 -9.30
N ARG A 8 47.13 -1.91 -8.82
CA ARG A 8 46.14 -0.84 -9.07
C ARG A 8 46.30 -0.31 -10.48
N SER A 9 45.23 -0.30 -11.26
CA SER A 9 45.16 0.41 -12.55
C SER A 9 44.64 1.83 -12.33
N ASN A 10 45.47 2.79 -12.58
CA ASN A 10 45.15 4.24 -12.63
C ASN A 10 44.39 4.53 -13.93
N ILE A 11 43.21 5.13 -13.85
CA ILE A 11 42.55 5.76 -15.00
C ILE A 11 42.64 7.27 -14.79
N THR A 12 43.41 7.91 -15.69
CA THR A 12 43.65 9.35 -15.77
C THR A 12 42.49 10.02 -16.51
N LEU A 13 41.84 10.97 -15.86
CA LEU A 13 40.86 11.88 -16.49
C LEU A 13 41.60 13.02 -17.18
N LEU A 14 41.31 13.22 -18.44
CA LEU A 14 41.71 14.41 -19.21
C LEU A 14 40.58 15.45 -19.22
N PRO A 15 40.91 16.74 -19.11
CA PRO A 15 39.92 17.81 -19.11
C PRO A 15 39.65 18.33 -20.56
N HIS A 16 38.40 18.52 -20.89
CA HIS A 16 38.00 19.29 -22.10
C HIS A 16 37.78 20.76 -21.75
N GLY A 17 38.56 21.62 -22.37
CA GLY A 17 38.38 23.06 -22.36
C GLY A 17 37.42 23.53 -23.48
N PRO A 18 37.03 24.82 -23.47
CA PRO A 18 35.89 25.33 -24.21
C PRO A 18 36.24 25.81 -25.62
N ALA A 19 35.31 25.64 -26.55
CA ALA A 19 35.37 26.25 -27.87
C ALA A 19 34.32 27.35 -28.03
N SER A 20 34.81 28.47 -28.48
CA SER A 20 34.18 29.76 -28.64
C SER A 20 33.27 29.88 -29.86
N ALA A 21 32.46 30.94 -29.83
CA ALA A 21 31.48 31.44 -30.78
C ALA A 21 32.01 31.99 -32.08
N SER A 22 31.17 31.97 -33.12
CA SER A 22 30.94 33.00 -34.16
C SER A 22 29.81 32.47 -35.08
N GLY A 23 28.74 33.14 -35.36
CA GLY A 23 28.52 34.47 -35.86
C GLY A 23 27.97 34.39 -37.28
N SER A 24 26.68 34.70 -37.53
CA SER A 24 26.20 35.68 -38.52
C SER A 24 24.80 35.36 -39.11
N ARG A 25 23.93 36.34 -38.87
CA ARG A 25 22.99 37.03 -39.79
C ARG A 25 21.92 36.29 -40.58
N ALA A 26 20.72 36.80 -40.28
CA ALA A 26 19.46 36.81 -41.07
C ALA A 26 19.63 37.59 -42.42
N PRO A 27 18.61 37.64 -43.33
CA PRO A 27 17.31 38.22 -43.04
C PRO A 27 16.08 37.68 -43.83
N GLY A 28 14.91 37.96 -43.29
CA GLY A 28 13.79 38.60 -43.98
C GLY A 28 12.81 37.74 -44.79
N SER A 29 11.56 37.70 -44.39
CA SER A 29 10.46 38.27 -45.19
C SER A 29 9.14 38.10 -44.49
N ALA A 30 8.38 39.18 -44.45
CA ALA A 30 7.05 39.36 -43.91
C ALA A 30 5.96 38.82 -44.85
N ALA A 31 4.82 38.36 -44.29
CA ALA A 31 3.51 38.55 -44.89
C ALA A 31 2.42 38.48 -43.82
N ALA A 32 1.57 39.48 -43.80
CA ALA A 32 0.42 39.70 -42.89
C ALA A 32 -0.86 39.05 -43.44
N PRO A 33 -1.98 39.11 -42.70
CA PRO A 33 -3.13 38.20 -42.78
C PRO A 33 -4.29 38.73 -43.62
N PRO A 34 -5.33 37.95 -43.84
CA PRO A 34 -6.64 38.55 -43.95
C PRO A 34 -7.78 37.81 -43.21
N GLY A 35 -8.68 38.61 -42.72
CA GLY A 35 -10.08 38.41 -42.97
C GLY A 35 -11.01 38.06 -41.82
N ARG A 36 -11.50 39.07 -41.10
CA ARG A 36 -12.71 39.03 -40.28
C ARG A 36 -13.93 38.67 -41.12
N ARG A 37 -14.75 37.68 -40.68
CA ARG A 37 -16.17 37.59 -41.06
C ARG A 37 -17.06 37.70 -39.82
N ARG A 38 -17.80 38.80 -39.79
CA ARG A 38 -18.99 39.03 -38.95
C ARG A 38 -20.13 38.12 -39.42
N ILE A 39 -20.81 37.45 -38.52
CA ILE A 39 -22.17 36.92 -38.75
C ILE A 39 -23.09 37.36 -37.60
N ARG A 40 -24.27 37.79 -38.05
CA ARG A 40 -25.36 38.53 -37.42
C ARG A 40 -26.00 37.83 -36.23
N ARG A 41 -26.44 38.71 -35.30
CA ARG A 41 -27.44 38.43 -34.28
C ARG A 41 -28.77 38.02 -34.90
N GLY A 42 -29.33 36.93 -34.42
CA GLY A 42 -30.76 36.62 -34.51
C GLY A 42 -31.34 36.58 -33.10
N ARG A 43 -32.27 37.45 -32.84
CA ARG A 43 -33.05 37.58 -31.58
C ARG A 43 -34.31 36.76 -31.75
N ALA A 44 -34.56 35.77 -30.89
CA ALA A 44 -35.87 35.18 -30.72
C ALA A 44 -36.25 35.22 -29.26
N MET A 45 -37.32 35.92 -28.92
CA MET A 45 -37.99 35.88 -27.63
C MET A 45 -38.89 34.65 -27.59
N ALA A 46 -38.87 33.91 -26.45
CA ALA A 46 -39.99 33.09 -26.01
C ALA A 46 -39.96 32.97 -24.48
N SER A 47 -40.96 33.45 -23.93
CA SER A 47 -41.74 33.29 -22.68
C SER A 47 -41.21 32.39 -21.58
N CYS A 48 -41.30 32.98 -20.38
CA CYS A 48 -41.16 32.40 -19.02
C CYS A 48 -42.20 31.30 -18.78
N GLU A 49 -41.75 30.16 -18.25
CA GLU A 49 -42.50 29.41 -17.25
C GLU A 49 -41.55 28.67 -16.29
N GLY A 50 -41.98 28.61 -15.05
CA GLY A 50 -41.27 28.23 -13.84
C GLY A 50 -40.41 26.98 -13.87
N GLY A 51 -39.14 27.17 -13.66
CA GLY A 51 -38.18 26.09 -13.36
C GLY A 51 -37.67 26.25 -11.92
N ARG A 52 -37.99 25.26 -11.09
CA ARG A 52 -37.42 25.07 -9.77
C ARG A 52 -35.89 25.16 -9.87
N SER A 53 -35.33 26.06 -9.08
CA SER A 53 -33.90 26.13 -8.85
C SER A 53 -33.38 24.79 -8.36
N ALA A 54 -32.77 24.01 -9.27
CA ALA A 54 -31.82 22.98 -8.89
C ALA A 54 -30.61 23.73 -8.35
N ALA A 55 -30.48 23.77 -7.04
CA ALA A 55 -29.26 24.20 -6.38
C ALA A 55 -28.13 23.39 -7.03
N ALA A 56 -27.19 24.07 -7.67
CA ALA A 56 -25.97 23.49 -8.17
C ALA A 56 -25.26 22.82 -6.97
N ALA A 57 -25.33 21.49 -6.89
CA ALA A 57 -24.49 20.74 -5.96
C ALA A 57 -23.06 21.15 -6.28
N ALA A 58 -22.42 21.84 -5.37
CA ALA A 58 -21.00 22.10 -5.44
C ALA A 58 -20.32 20.75 -5.61
N SER A 59 -19.68 20.50 -6.76
CA SER A 59 -18.94 19.28 -7.02
C SER A 59 -17.69 19.30 -6.16
N HIS A 60 -17.82 18.87 -4.90
CA HIS A 60 -16.66 18.63 -4.07
C HIS A 60 -15.81 17.54 -4.75
N ALA A 61 -14.49 17.77 -4.81
CA ALA A 61 -13.57 16.75 -5.28
C ALA A 61 -13.79 15.46 -4.48
N PRO A 62 -13.66 14.26 -5.11
CA PRO A 62 -13.86 13.01 -4.41
C PRO A 62 -12.93 12.92 -3.18
N PRO A 63 -13.39 12.32 -2.07
CA PRO A 63 -12.63 12.29 -0.83
C PRO A 63 -11.30 11.57 -1.00
N SER A 64 -10.30 12.02 -0.27
CA SER A 64 -9.00 11.39 -0.18
C SER A 64 -8.90 10.50 1.06
N LEU A 65 -8.39 9.28 0.90
CA LEU A 65 -8.29 8.29 1.96
C LEU A 65 -6.85 7.83 2.18
N LEU A 66 -6.53 7.51 3.44
CA LEU A 66 -5.36 6.70 3.76
C LEU A 66 -5.83 5.41 4.40
N VAL A 67 -5.39 4.27 3.84
CA VAL A 67 -5.85 2.94 4.26
C VAL A 67 -4.67 2.13 4.77
N PHE A 68 -4.65 1.82 6.07
CA PHE A 68 -3.75 0.83 6.65
C PHE A 68 -4.32 -0.57 6.43
N SER A 69 -3.60 -1.44 5.72
CA SER A 69 -4.10 -2.77 5.35
C SER A 69 -2.97 -3.74 5.05
N GLY A 70 -3.27 -5.03 5.09
CA GLY A 70 -2.47 -6.06 4.40
C GLY A 70 -2.85 -6.21 2.93
N GLY A 71 -2.27 -7.21 2.28
CA GLY A 71 -2.45 -7.44 0.85
C GLY A 71 -3.68 -8.24 0.45
N THR A 72 -4.31 -9.00 1.35
CA THR A 72 -5.33 -9.99 0.95
C THR A 72 -6.76 -9.51 1.19
N ALA A 73 -7.17 -9.28 2.43
CA ALA A 73 -8.57 -9.03 2.77
C ALA A 73 -9.13 -7.77 2.11
N PHE A 74 -8.43 -6.65 2.19
CA PHE A 74 -8.90 -5.39 1.60
C PHE A 74 -8.84 -5.37 0.07
N ASN A 75 -8.08 -6.26 -0.57
CA ASN A 75 -8.04 -6.36 -2.03
C ASN A 75 -9.42 -6.66 -2.67
N GLY A 76 -10.32 -7.33 -1.94
CA GLY A 76 -11.70 -7.56 -2.39
C GLY A 76 -12.53 -6.29 -2.54
N VAL A 77 -12.15 -5.21 -1.86
CA VAL A 77 -12.87 -3.94 -1.83
C VAL A 77 -12.29 -2.89 -2.79
N VAL A 78 -11.03 -3.07 -3.18
CA VAL A 78 -10.28 -2.07 -3.97
C VAL A 78 -10.98 -1.70 -5.28
N GLU A 79 -11.56 -2.67 -5.99
CA GLU A 79 -12.24 -2.42 -7.27
C GLU A 79 -13.49 -1.56 -7.09
N GLU A 80 -14.25 -1.75 -6.02
CA GLU A 80 -15.41 -0.91 -5.71
C GLU A 80 -14.98 0.49 -5.26
N LEU A 81 -13.91 0.58 -4.45
CA LEU A 81 -13.37 1.85 -4.00
C LEU A 81 -12.89 2.72 -5.18
N LYS A 82 -12.26 2.12 -6.19
CA LYS A 82 -11.82 2.82 -7.41
C LYS A 82 -12.97 3.51 -8.17
N LYS A 83 -14.19 3.02 -8.05
CA LYS A 83 -15.37 3.63 -8.71
C LYS A 83 -15.79 4.94 -8.05
N VAL A 84 -15.43 5.13 -6.77
CA VAL A 84 -15.79 6.32 -5.98
C VAL A 84 -14.64 7.31 -5.93
N THR A 85 -13.43 6.85 -5.66
CA THR A 85 -12.25 7.70 -5.60
C THR A 85 -10.98 6.95 -5.97
N THR A 86 -10.11 7.62 -6.72
CA THR A 86 -8.74 7.18 -6.98
C THR A 86 -7.72 7.80 -6.01
N ARG A 87 -8.14 8.80 -5.21
CA ARG A 87 -7.31 9.53 -4.26
C ARG A 87 -7.10 8.74 -2.97
N VAL A 88 -6.38 7.63 -3.10
CA VAL A 88 -6.18 6.67 -1.99
C VAL A 88 -4.70 6.38 -1.79
N ALA A 89 -4.21 6.61 -0.57
CA ALA A 89 -2.91 6.15 -0.12
C ALA A 89 -3.07 4.78 0.56
N HIS A 90 -2.66 3.72 -0.12
CA HIS A 90 -2.65 2.36 0.41
C HIS A 90 -1.34 2.11 1.15
N VAL A 91 -1.36 2.07 2.47
CA VAL A 91 -0.19 1.85 3.32
C VAL A 91 -0.12 0.37 3.69
N LEU A 92 1.02 -0.25 3.39
CA LEU A 92 1.23 -1.68 3.50
C LEU A 92 2.49 -2.01 4.33
N PRO A 93 2.46 -3.06 5.16
CA PRO A 93 3.65 -3.54 5.86
C PRO A 93 4.66 -4.15 4.88
N VAL A 94 5.92 -4.23 5.31
CA VAL A 94 7.05 -4.75 4.52
C VAL A 94 7.71 -5.96 5.17
N SER A 95 7.05 -6.58 6.14
CA SER A 95 7.56 -7.67 6.97
C SER A 95 6.91 -9.03 6.71
N ASP A 96 6.04 -9.15 5.67
CA ASP A 96 5.42 -10.44 5.31
C ASP A 96 6.46 -11.40 4.73
N ASP A 97 6.84 -12.38 5.53
CA ASP A 97 7.81 -13.42 5.19
C ASP A 97 7.16 -14.69 4.59
N GLY A 98 5.92 -14.57 4.06
CA GLY A 98 5.17 -15.69 3.50
C GLY A 98 5.32 -15.91 2.00
N GLY A 99 4.95 -17.11 1.55
CA GLY A 99 4.83 -17.49 0.13
C GLY A 99 6.09 -17.29 -0.70
N SER A 100 5.93 -16.84 -1.95
CA SER A 100 7.06 -16.62 -2.87
C SER A 100 7.98 -15.46 -2.47
N THR A 101 7.56 -14.61 -1.54
CA THR A 101 8.38 -13.53 -0.99
C THR A 101 9.45 -14.09 -0.06
N ALA A 102 9.14 -15.13 0.71
CA ALA A 102 10.08 -15.77 1.61
C ALA A 102 11.37 -16.22 0.91
N GLU A 103 11.25 -16.81 -0.26
CA GLU A 103 12.40 -17.29 -1.04
C GLU A 103 13.26 -16.14 -1.57
N ILE A 104 12.62 -15.05 -2.04
CA ILE A 104 13.34 -13.85 -2.47
C ILE A 104 14.11 -13.26 -1.29
N VAL A 105 13.45 -13.09 -0.12
CA VAL A 105 14.07 -12.54 1.09
C VAL A 105 15.19 -13.45 1.61
N ARG A 106 15.02 -14.78 1.51
CA ARG A 106 16.05 -15.75 1.91
C ARG A 106 17.32 -15.60 1.08
N VAL A 107 17.20 -15.51 -0.25
CA VAL A 107 18.36 -15.53 -1.16
C VAL A 107 18.91 -14.13 -1.42
N LEU A 108 18.05 -13.14 -1.62
CA LEU A 108 18.45 -11.79 -2.05
C LEU A 108 18.36 -10.74 -0.93
N GLY A 109 17.74 -11.10 0.20
CA GLY A 109 17.48 -10.15 1.27
C GLY A 109 16.44 -9.08 0.89
N GLY A 110 16.32 -8.07 1.73
CA GLY A 110 15.43 -6.94 1.53
C GLY A 110 14.03 -7.11 2.12
N PRO A 111 13.17 -6.10 1.96
CA PRO A 111 11.81 -6.09 2.48
C PRO A 111 10.91 -7.05 1.70
N ALA A 112 9.81 -7.44 2.32
CA ALA A 112 8.76 -8.21 1.70
C ALA A 112 7.93 -7.35 0.73
N VAL A 113 7.72 -7.82 -0.50
CA VAL A 113 7.02 -7.10 -1.56
C VAL A 113 5.68 -7.73 -1.97
N GLY A 114 5.28 -8.83 -1.33
CA GLY A 114 4.11 -9.62 -1.71
C GLY A 114 2.80 -8.85 -1.65
N ASP A 115 2.55 -8.17 -0.54
CA ASP A 115 1.35 -7.36 -0.32
C ASP A 115 1.33 -6.14 -1.24
N ILE A 116 2.48 -5.46 -1.39
CA ILE A 116 2.66 -4.32 -2.30
C ILE A 116 2.32 -4.73 -3.72
N ARG A 117 2.92 -5.82 -4.23
CA ARG A 117 2.64 -6.34 -5.57
C ARG A 117 1.16 -6.70 -5.75
N SER A 118 0.57 -7.37 -4.76
CA SER A 118 -0.83 -7.76 -4.80
C SER A 118 -1.75 -6.53 -4.90
N ARG A 119 -1.47 -5.47 -4.16
CA ARG A 119 -2.20 -4.21 -4.22
C ARG A 119 -1.99 -3.50 -5.56
N CYS A 120 -0.78 -3.41 -6.07
CA CYS A 120 -0.49 -2.83 -7.38
C CYS A 120 -1.27 -3.53 -8.50
N LEU A 121 -1.35 -4.86 -8.48
CA LEU A 121 -2.15 -5.62 -9.46
C LEU A 121 -3.65 -5.33 -9.37
N ARG A 122 -4.20 -5.09 -8.18
CA ARG A 122 -5.61 -4.70 -8.03
C ARG A 122 -5.89 -3.29 -8.52
N LEU A 123 -4.93 -2.41 -8.40
CA LEU A 123 -5.02 -1.02 -8.87
C LEU A 123 -4.71 -0.86 -10.36
N SER A 124 -4.06 -1.86 -10.99
CA SER A 124 -3.67 -1.81 -12.40
C SER A 124 -4.85 -1.53 -13.32
N ASP A 125 -4.57 -0.85 -14.44
CA ASP A 125 -5.56 -0.62 -15.49
C ASP A 125 -6.00 -1.94 -16.14
N GLN A 126 -7.26 -1.98 -16.59
CA GLN A 126 -7.87 -3.11 -17.25
C GLN A 126 -8.70 -2.66 -18.48
N SER A 127 -8.54 -1.40 -18.88
CA SER A 127 -9.36 -0.81 -19.95
C SER A 127 -8.90 -1.21 -21.35
N THR A 128 -7.65 -1.63 -21.51
CA THR A 128 -7.07 -2.01 -22.80
C THR A 128 -6.62 -3.45 -22.81
N SER A 129 -6.57 -4.07 -24.00
CA SER A 129 -6.04 -5.43 -24.18
C SER A 129 -4.57 -5.55 -23.75
N GLU A 130 -3.78 -4.50 -23.98
CA GLU A 130 -2.37 -4.45 -23.55
C GLU A 130 -2.25 -4.39 -22.02
N ALA A 131 -3.03 -3.54 -21.35
CA ALA A 131 -3.05 -3.47 -19.89
C ALA A 131 -3.41 -4.80 -19.25
N LEU A 132 -4.39 -5.52 -19.83
CA LEU A 132 -4.76 -6.87 -19.42
C LEU A 132 -3.64 -7.88 -19.62
N SER A 133 -2.88 -7.81 -20.75
CA SER A 133 -1.74 -8.68 -21.01
C SER A 133 -0.59 -8.41 -20.03
N VAL A 134 -0.26 -7.15 -19.76
CA VAL A 134 0.75 -6.77 -18.75
C VAL A 134 0.32 -7.25 -17.36
N ARG A 135 -0.94 -7.04 -16.98
CA ARG A 135 -1.48 -7.52 -15.70
C ARG A 135 -1.43 -9.03 -15.58
N LYS A 136 -1.76 -9.77 -16.65
CA LYS A 136 -1.67 -11.23 -16.72
C LYS A 136 -0.23 -11.69 -16.48
N LEU A 137 0.73 -11.10 -17.17
CA LEU A 137 2.16 -11.42 -17.03
C LEU A 137 2.65 -11.16 -15.59
N LEU A 138 2.44 -9.97 -15.04
CA LEU A 138 2.90 -9.60 -13.70
C LEU A 138 2.12 -10.32 -12.58
N GLY A 139 0.91 -10.76 -12.86
CA GLY A 139 0.08 -11.56 -11.95
C GLY A 139 0.39 -13.05 -11.96
N HIS A 140 1.12 -13.52 -12.97
CA HIS A 140 1.37 -14.94 -13.19
C HIS A 140 2.18 -15.57 -12.06
N ARG A 141 1.85 -16.83 -11.74
CA ARG A 141 2.59 -17.69 -10.82
C ARG A 141 3.10 -18.91 -11.54
N LEU A 142 4.36 -19.23 -11.31
CA LEU A 142 5.00 -20.42 -11.83
C LEU A 142 4.38 -21.70 -11.24
N PRO A 143 4.49 -22.84 -11.91
CA PRO A 143 4.01 -24.13 -11.43
C PRO A 143 4.49 -24.52 -10.03
N ILE A 144 3.79 -25.48 -9.42
CA ILE A 144 4.17 -26.05 -8.12
C ILE A 144 5.31 -27.05 -8.31
N ASP A 145 5.37 -27.74 -9.44
CA ASP A 145 6.49 -28.64 -9.74
C ASP A 145 7.78 -27.85 -9.95
N PRO A 146 8.88 -28.19 -9.26
CA PRO A 146 10.13 -27.43 -9.33
C PRO A 146 10.78 -27.44 -10.73
N SER A 147 10.65 -28.52 -11.48
CA SER A 147 11.25 -28.67 -12.81
C SER A 147 10.47 -27.85 -13.84
N GLU A 148 9.15 -27.94 -13.80
CA GLU A 148 8.27 -27.15 -14.65
C GLU A 148 8.41 -25.65 -14.34
N ALA A 149 8.44 -25.27 -13.06
CA ALA A 149 8.62 -23.88 -12.64
C ALA A 149 9.93 -23.27 -13.16
N LYS A 150 11.02 -24.06 -13.11
CA LYS A 150 12.32 -23.63 -13.61
C LYS A 150 12.30 -23.49 -15.14
N LEU A 151 11.71 -24.46 -15.84
CA LEU A 151 11.60 -24.43 -17.31
C LEU A 151 10.80 -23.22 -17.78
N GLU A 152 9.61 -23.02 -17.20
CA GLU A 152 8.74 -21.89 -17.54
C GLU A 152 9.39 -20.53 -17.23
N TRP A 153 10.09 -20.44 -16.09
CA TRP A 153 10.87 -19.24 -15.75
C TRP A 153 11.90 -18.89 -16.84
N HIS A 154 12.66 -19.88 -17.33
CA HIS A 154 13.64 -19.65 -18.41
C HIS A 154 12.96 -19.15 -19.69
N GLN A 155 11.85 -19.77 -20.12
CA GLN A 155 11.10 -19.34 -21.30
C GLN A 155 10.59 -17.89 -21.15
N ILE A 156 10.15 -17.50 -19.94
CA ILE A 156 9.71 -16.11 -19.67
C ILE A 156 10.90 -15.15 -19.77
N VAL A 157 12.03 -15.45 -19.17
CA VAL A 157 13.23 -14.58 -19.18
C VAL A 157 13.84 -14.48 -20.59
N GLU A 158 13.86 -15.58 -21.35
CA GLU A 158 14.31 -15.62 -22.74
C GLU A 158 13.38 -14.86 -23.69
N GLY A 159 12.11 -14.71 -23.28
CA GLY A 159 11.13 -13.95 -24.03
C GLY A 159 10.29 -14.81 -25.00
N ASP A 160 10.34 -16.12 -24.89
CA ASP A 160 9.67 -17.07 -25.82
C ASP A 160 8.32 -17.56 -25.29
N HIS A 161 7.96 -17.21 -24.05
CA HIS A 161 6.73 -17.64 -23.41
C HIS A 161 5.50 -16.88 -23.92
N SER A 162 4.36 -17.55 -24.08
CA SER A 162 3.08 -16.98 -24.56
C SER A 162 2.51 -15.86 -23.62
N LEU A 163 3.00 -15.72 -22.40
CA LEU A 163 2.63 -14.60 -21.53
C LEU A 163 3.04 -13.23 -22.11
N TRP A 164 3.96 -13.21 -23.06
CA TRP A 164 4.36 -11.98 -23.76
C TRP A 164 3.42 -11.57 -24.88
N ASP A 165 2.44 -12.44 -25.24
CA ASP A 165 1.49 -12.12 -26.29
C ASP A 165 0.59 -10.95 -25.88
N GLY A 166 0.48 -9.97 -26.76
CA GLY A 166 -0.27 -8.74 -26.50
C GLY A 166 0.46 -7.69 -25.65
N VAL A 167 1.70 -7.96 -25.21
CA VAL A 167 2.57 -6.98 -24.55
C VAL A 167 3.41 -6.28 -25.60
N SER A 168 3.24 -4.95 -25.79
CA SER A 168 4.00 -4.21 -26.78
C SER A 168 5.49 -4.13 -26.43
N ARG A 169 6.30 -3.84 -27.46
CA ARG A 169 7.75 -3.86 -27.34
C ARG A 169 8.30 -2.99 -26.21
N PRO A 170 7.85 -1.74 -25.96
CA PRO A 170 8.37 -0.94 -24.86
C PRO A 170 8.15 -1.57 -23.48
N TYR A 171 6.94 -2.11 -23.23
CA TYR A 171 6.63 -2.80 -21.99
C TYR A 171 7.42 -4.10 -21.83
N ARG A 172 7.51 -4.89 -22.94
CA ARG A 172 8.26 -6.13 -22.96
C ARG A 172 9.74 -5.90 -22.63
N GLU A 173 10.39 -4.94 -23.29
CA GLU A 173 11.80 -4.61 -23.03
C GLU A 173 12.00 -4.15 -21.58
N THR A 174 11.12 -3.28 -21.07
CA THR A 174 11.20 -2.79 -19.69
C THR A 174 11.03 -3.91 -18.67
N ILE A 175 9.97 -4.68 -18.77
CA ILE A 175 9.68 -5.75 -17.79
C ILE A 175 10.77 -6.83 -17.84
N ARG A 176 11.12 -7.26 -19.06
CA ARG A 176 12.13 -8.31 -19.27
C ARG A 176 13.50 -7.90 -18.74
N ALA A 177 13.90 -6.64 -18.90
CA ALA A 177 15.18 -6.15 -18.39
C ALA A 177 15.33 -6.39 -16.87
N PHE A 178 14.29 -6.12 -16.08
CA PHE A 178 14.32 -6.35 -14.63
C PHE A 178 14.17 -7.82 -14.24
N LEU A 179 13.47 -8.63 -15.04
CA LEU A 179 13.43 -10.09 -14.84
C LEU A 179 14.80 -10.73 -15.13
N VAL A 180 15.48 -10.29 -16.18
CA VAL A 180 16.87 -10.71 -16.50
C VAL A 180 17.82 -10.24 -15.40
N TYR A 181 17.67 -9.01 -14.91
CA TYR A 181 18.50 -8.49 -13.83
C TYR A 181 18.33 -9.33 -12.55
N PHE A 182 17.09 -9.62 -12.17
CA PHE A 182 16.77 -10.53 -11.06
C PHE A 182 17.41 -11.91 -11.26
N HIS A 183 17.30 -12.50 -12.45
CA HIS A 183 17.89 -13.79 -12.77
C HIS A 183 19.41 -13.78 -12.58
N ASN A 184 20.10 -12.74 -13.06
CA ASN A 184 21.53 -12.58 -12.89
C ASN A 184 21.93 -12.42 -11.41
N GLU A 185 21.14 -11.72 -10.61
CA GLU A 185 21.42 -11.56 -9.18
C GLU A 185 21.31 -12.87 -8.40
N ILE A 186 20.35 -13.73 -8.72
CA ILE A 186 20.30 -15.07 -8.09
C ILE A 186 21.45 -15.98 -8.55
N LEU A 187 21.91 -15.87 -9.81
CA LEU A 187 23.08 -16.63 -10.29
C LEU A 187 24.39 -16.20 -9.63
N ARG A 188 24.55 -14.91 -9.31
CA ARG A 188 25.72 -14.39 -8.60
C ARG A 188 25.84 -14.94 -7.19
N ARG A 189 24.74 -15.34 -6.56
CA ARG A 189 24.69 -15.90 -5.22
C ARG A 189 24.73 -17.43 -5.26
N SER A 190 25.73 -17.97 -5.93
CA SER A 190 25.89 -19.39 -6.31
C SER A 190 25.89 -20.41 -5.16
N THR A 191 26.00 -19.98 -3.91
CA THR A 191 26.00 -20.88 -2.74
C THR A 191 24.59 -21.33 -2.33
N GLU A 192 23.54 -20.69 -2.82
CA GLU A 192 22.17 -20.98 -2.48
C GLU A 192 21.32 -21.20 -3.72
N LEU A 193 20.74 -22.39 -3.87
CA LEU A 193 19.80 -22.69 -4.94
C LEU A 193 18.50 -21.93 -4.72
N PHE A 194 18.06 -21.15 -5.71
CA PHE A 194 16.79 -20.46 -5.70
C PHE A 194 15.66 -21.39 -6.15
N CYS A 195 14.59 -21.46 -5.36
CA CYS A 195 13.40 -22.24 -5.66
C CYS A 195 12.35 -21.40 -6.38
N PHE A 196 12.05 -21.72 -7.64
CA PHE A 196 11.06 -21.02 -8.46
C PHE A 196 9.62 -21.48 -8.20
N THR A 197 9.41 -22.53 -7.45
CA THR A 197 8.10 -23.16 -7.19
C THR A 197 7.07 -22.14 -6.71
N ASN A 198 5.92 -22.08 -7.39
CA ASN A 198 4.83 -21.12 -7.11
C ASN A 198 5.32 -19.65 -7.05
N GLY A 199 6.45 -19.35 -7.68
CA GLY A 199 7.04 -18.01 -7.72
C GLY A 199 6.16 -17.03 -8.50
N SER A 200 6.09 -15.79 -8.04
CA SER A 200 5.31 -14.74 -8.73
C SER A 200 6.21 -13.89 -9.61
N ILE A 201 5.87 -13.79 -10.90
CA ILE A 201 6.61 -12.95 -11.86
C ILE A 201 6.66 -11.48 -11.40
N GLY A 202 5.55 -10.96 -10.88
CA GLY A 202 5.54 -9.60 -10.33
C GLY A 202 6.44 -9.41 -9.11
N ASN A 203 6.59 -10.42 -8.23
CA ASN A 203 7.54 -10.35 -7.13
C ASN A 203 8.99 -10.36 -7.62
N PHE A 204 9.30 -11.15 -8.66
CA PHE A 204 10.63 -11.19 -9.28
C PHE A 204 10.97 -9.87 -9.97
N PHE A 205 9.99 -9.28 -10.68
CA PHE A 205 10.12 -7.94 -11.24
C PHE A 205 10.43 -6.89 -10.16
N PHE A 206 9.68 -6.89 -9.05
CA PHE A 206 9.93 -5.99 -7.92
C PHE A 206 11.32 -6.17 -7.33
N ALA A 207 11.73 -7.42 -7.11
CA ALA A 207 13.05 -7.73 -6.56
C ALA A 207 14.16 -7.22 -7.48
N GLY A 208 14.05 -7.48 -8.79
CA GLY A 208 15.01 -6.99 -9.80
C GLY A 208 15.08 -5.47 -9.84
N ALA A 209 13.93 -4.80 -9.87
CA ALA A 209 13.87 -3.33 -9.88
C ALA A 209 14.43 -2.73 -8.57
N ARG A 210 14.05 -3.26 -7.40
CA ARG A 210 14.55 -2.80 -6.10
C ARG A 210 16.07 -2.91 -5.99
N ILE A 211 16.62 -4.04 -6.40
CA ILE A 211 18.08 -4.25 -6.32
C ILE A 211 18.80 -3.31 -7.30
N PHE A 212 18.25 -3.12 -8.50
CA PHE A 212 18.83 -2.23 -9.49
C PHE A 212 18.83 -0.76 -9.02
N PHE A 213 17.70 -0.27 -8.53
CA PHE A 213 17.55 1.12 -8.08
C PHE A 213 18.09 1.35 -6.66
N GLN A 214 18.38 0.31 -5.89
CA GLN A 214 18.66 0.39 -4.45
C GLN A 214 17.56 1.17 -3.70
N SER A 215 16.30 1.02 -4.17
CA SER A 215 15.13 1.73 -3.64
C SER A 215 13.85 0.95 -3.89
N LEU A 216 13.14 0.63 -2.80
CA LEU A 216 11.81 0.03 -2.88
C LEU A 216 10.79 1.00 -3.49
N ASP A 217 10.84 2.29 -3.13
CA ASP A 217 9.93 3.31 -3.66
C ASP A 217 10.08 3.48 -5.17
N ALA A 218 11.32 3.46 -5.68
CA ALA A 218 11.58 3.50 -7.12
C ALA A 218 11.04 2.26 -7.85
N ALA A 219 11.14 1.07 -7.24
CA ALA A 219 10.56 -0.15 -7.81
C ALA A 219 9.03 -0.10 -7.84
N ILE A 220 8.39 0.43 -6.78
CA ILE A 220 6.94 0.64 -6.73
C ILE A 220 6.50 1.65 -7.80
N PHE A 221 7.23 2.74 -7.94
CA PHE A 221 6.96 3.74 -8.98
C PHE A 221 7.02 3.12 -10.38
N LEU A 222 8.07 2.36 -10.68
CA LEU A 222 8.22 1.67 -11.96
C LEU A 222 7.06 0.70 -12.20
N PHE A 223 6.73 -0.15 -11.23
CA PHE A 223 5.61 -1.08 -11.33
C PHE A 223 4.29 -0.35 -11.58
N SER A 224 4.06 0.75 -10.88
CA SER A 224 2.85 1.56 -11.03
C SER A 224 2.73 2.14 -12.44
N ARG A 225 3.85 2.58 -13.04
CA ARG A 225 3.88 3.08 -14.42
C ARG A 225 3.64 1.98 -15.45
N VAL A 226 4.31 0.84 -15.29
CA VAL A 226 4.14 -0.32 -16.17
C VAL A 226 2.71 -0.88 -16.10
N SER A 227 2.09 -0.86 -14.91
CA SER A 227 0.72 -1.34 -14.69
C SER A 227 -0.35 -0.26 -14.90
N GLN A 228 0.03 0.95 -15.33
CA GLN A 228 -0.87 2.08 -15.59
C GLN A 228 -1.81 2.38 -14.39
N ILE A 229 -1.27 2.33 -13.17
CA ILE A 229 -2.02 2.70 -11.96
C ILE A 229 -2.26 4.22 -11.99
N PRO A 230 -3.49 4.69 -11.67
CA PRO A 230 -3.78 6.12 -11.57
C PRO A 230 -2.79 6.84 -10.66
N ALA A 231 -2.32 8.02 -11.08
CA ALA A 231 -1.28 8.76 -10.34
C ALA A 231 -1.68 9.15 -8.91
N GLU A 232 -2.97 9.27 -8.65
CA GLU A 232 -3.54 9.62 -7.35
C GLU A 232 -3.70 8.40 -6.42
N SER A 233 -3.61 7.17 -6.97
CA SER A 233 -3.64 5.93 -6.21
C SER A 233 -2.22 5.55 -5.79
N LEU A 234 -1.87 5.88 -4.56
CA LEU A 234 -0.54 5.64 -4.03
C LEU A 234 -0.46 4.26 -3.36
N VAL A 235 0.55 3.49 -3.68
CA VAL A 235 0.91 2.26 -2.95
C VAL A 235 2.21 2.54 -2.20
N LEU A 236 2.12 2.58 -0.87
CA LEU A 236 3.19 3.06 -0.01
C LEU A 236 3.63 1.95 0.95
N PRO A 237 4.92 1.58 0.94
CA PRO A 237 5.47 0.79 2.02
C PRO A 237 5.47 1.65 3.29
N VAL A 238 5.05 1.09 4.42
CA VAL A 238 5.02 1.86 5.67
C VAL A 238 6.43 2.26 6.13
N ILE A 239 7.43 1.47 5.75
CA ILE A 239 8.86 1.73 5.97
C ILE A 239 9.55 1.69 4.62
N SER A 240 10.29 2.75 4.27
CA SER A 240 11.15 2.79 3.09
C SER A 240 12.52 2.23 3.44
N THR A 241 12.75 0.96 3.13
CA THR A 241 14.01 0.27 3.45
C THR A 241 14.42 -0.69 2.34
N ASN A 242 15.71 -0.98 2.25
CA ASN A 242 16.26 -2.07 1.45
C ASN A 242 16.64 -3.28 2.30
N ASP A 243 16.49 -3.19 3.62
CA ASP A 243 16.90 -4.21 4.56
C ASP A 243 15.78 -5.18 4.88
N ARG A 244 16.15 -6.36 5.33
CA ARG A 244 15.20 -7.34 5.83
C ARG A 244 14.72 -6.94 7.22
N LEU A 245 13.41 -6.75 7.36
CA LEU A 245 12.75 -6.58 8.65
C LEU A 245 11.89 -7.80 8.95
N THR A 246 12.02 -8.32 10.16
CA THR A 246 11.22 -9.44 10.66
C THR A 246 10.22 -8.89 11.70
N LEU A 247 8.95 -9.28 11.56
CA LEU A 247 7.95 -8.95 12.56
C LEU A 247 8.10 -9.89 13.76
N GLY A 248 8.08 -9.33 14.97
CA GLY A 248 7.99 -10.07 16.22
C GLY A 248 6.73 -9.69 16.99
N CYS A 249 6.24 -10.57 17.84
CA CYS A 249 5.24 -10.23 18.84
C CYS A 249 5.62 -10.78 20.22
N GLU A 250 5.19 -10.05 21.25
CA GLU A 250 5.24 -10.46 22.66
C GLU A 250 3.83 -10.79 23.11
N LEU A 251 3.64 -11.94 23.71
CA LEU A 251 2.39 -12.36 24.31
C LEU A 251 2.31 -11.90 25.77
N TRP A 252 1.13 -11.91 26.37
CA TRP A 252 0.94 -11.53 27.78
C TRP A 252 1.63 -12.46 28.78
N ASP A 253 1.94 -13.70 28.39
CA ASP A 253 2.71 -14.66 29.20
C ASP A 253 4.23 -14.45 29.09
N GLY A 254 4.68 -13.45 28.32
CA GLY A 254 6.08 -13.13 28.07
C GLY A 254 6.72 -13.91 26.91
N THR A 255 5.98 -14.79 26.25
CA THR A 255 6.46 -15.53 25.07
C THR A 255 6.69 -14.57 23.90
N ILE A 256 7.85 -14.72 23.23
CA ILE A 256 8.18 -13.96 22.02
C ILE A 256 8.13 -14.88 20.81
N ILE A 257 7.27 -14.52 19.84
CA ILE A 257 7.17 -15.20 18.53
C ILE A 257 7.83 -14.30 17.48
N ARG A 258 8.63 -14.92 16.59
CA ARG A 258 9.40 -14.24 15.56
C ARG A 258 8.98 -14.72 14.18
N GLY A 259 8.71 -13.77 13.28
CA GLY A 259 8.24 -14.02 11.91
C GLY A 259 6.71 -13.94 11.79
N GLN A 260 6.26 -13.24 10.77
CA GLN A 260 4.81 -13.06 10.53
C GLN A 260 4.09 -14.39 10.32
N ASN A 261 4.69 -15.32 9.60
CA ASN A 261 4.13 -16.66 9.39
C ASN A 261 3.95 -17.43 10.71
N GLU A 262 4.92 -17.37 11.61
CA GLU A 262 4.84 -18.05 12.91
C GLU A 262 3.77 -17.43 13.80
N ILE A 263 3.47 -16.15 13.64
CA ILE A 263 2.40 -15.45 14.36
C ILE A 263 1.03 -15.88 13.79
N SER A 264 0.85 -15.81 12.47
CA SER A 264 -0.46 -16.02 11.82
C SER A 264 -0.72 -17.47 11.41
N HIS A 265 0.29 -18.16 10.86
CA HIS A 265 0.17 -19.49 10.23
C HIS A 265 1.40 -20.35 10.54
N PRO A 266 1.56 -20.86 11.77
CA PRO A 266 2.73 -21.63 12.14
C PRO A 266 2.86 -22.89 11.27
N ALA A 267 4.06 -23.14 10.78
CA ALA A 267 4.38 -24.37 10.08
C ALA A 267 4.37 -25.54 11.07
N ASN A 268 3.45 -26.46 10.90
CA ASN A 268 3.42 -27.73 11.66
C ASN A 268 4.58 -28.64 11.29
N GLY A 269 5.83 -28.23 11.57
CA GLY A 269 7.02 -29.08 11.53
C GLY A 269 7.42 -29.70 10.18
N ARG A 270 6.66 -29.52 9.11
CA ARG A 270 6.99 -29.94 7.75
C ARG A 270 7.27 -28.71 6.89
N ARG A 271 8.36 -28.78 6.10
CA ARG A 271 8.68 -27.82 5.02
C ARG A 271 7.66 -27.90 3.87
N GLU A 272 6.38 -27.92 4.17
CA GLU A 272 5.34 -27.82 3.14
C GLU A 272 5.07 -26.34 2.87
N ILE A 273 4.92 -26.01 1.60
CA ILE A 273 4.45 -24.69 1.13
C ILE A 273 3.18 -24.40 1.88
N VAL A 274 3.21 -23.38 2.76
CA VAL A 274 2.09 -23.02 3.62
C VAL A 274 0.91 -22.65 2.72
N ASN A 275 -0.05 -23.56 2.66
CA ASN A 275 -1.30 -23.31 1.98
C ASN A 275 -2.14 -22.43 2.93
N LYS A 276 -2.33 -21.17 2.57
CA LYS A 276 -3.12 -20.19 3.37
C LYS A 276 -4.59 -20.62 3.57
N ASP A 277 -4.99 -21.75 2.99
CA ASP A 277 -6.35 -22.29 3.02
C ASP A 277 -6.61 -23.27 4.19
N CYS A 278 -5.67 -23.52 5.11
CA CYS A 278 -5.87 -24.42 6.24
C CYS A 278 -6.48 -23.70 7.46
N ASN A 279 -7.77 -23.87 7.65
CA ASN A 279 -8.55 -23.38 8.82
C ASN A 279 -8.28 -24.09 10.16
N SER A 280 -7.18 -24.85 10.30
CA SER A 280 -6.87 -25.61 11.53
C SER A 280 -5.67 -25.06 12.31
N CYS A 281 -5.45 -23.75 12.28
CA CYS A 281 -4.38 -23.15 13.07
C CYS A 281 -4.72 -23.20 14.57
N THR A 282 -3.86 -23.82 15.37
CA THR A 282 -3.95 -23.80 16.84
C THR A 282 -3.91 -22.35 17.33
N ALA A 283 -4.84 -21.99 18.22
CA ALA A 283 -4.86 -20.66 18.86
C ALA A 283 -3.51 -20.35 19.52
N LEU A 284 -3.18 -19.07 19.64
CA LEU A 284 -2.02 -18.64 20.40
C LEU A 284 -2.15 -19.04 21.88
N PRO A 285 -1.05 -19.39 22.58
CA PRO A 285 -1.09 -19.78 23.98
C PRO A 285 -1.56 -18.64 24.89
N SER A 286 -1.35 -17.40 24.49
CA SER A 286 -1.82 -16.20 25.17
C SER A 286 -2.09 -15.10 24.15
N ARG A 287 -2.85 -14.06 24.53
CA ARG A 287 -3.13 -12.92 23.66
C ARG A 287 -1.85 -12.15 23.34
N ILE A 288 -1.82 -11.54 22.15
CA ILE A 288 -0.72 -10.65 21.76
C ILE A 288 -0.80 -9.37 22.61
N LYS A 289 0.31 -9.06 23.27
CA LYS A 289 0.50 -7.84 24.05
C LYS A 289 1.03 -6.72 23.17
N ARG A 290 1.96 -7.04 22.27
CA ARG A 290 2.59 -6.09 21.36
C ARG A 290 3.20 -6.73 20.12
N VAL A 291 3.32 -5.95 19.05
CA VAL A 291 4.14 -6.27 17.88
C VAL A 291 5.32 -5.29 17.79
N PHE A 292 6.41 -5.71 17.17
CA PHE A 292 7.62 -4.93 17.01
C PHE A 292 8.47 -5.44 15.85
N TYR A 293 9.39 -4.63 15.38
CA TYR A 293 10.31 -5.01 14.32
C TYR A 293 11.62 -5.53 14.88
N MET A 294 12.20 -6.49 14.16
CA MET A 294 13.49 -7.08 14.45
C MET A 294 14.37 -7.06 13.20
N SER A 295 15.68 -6.89 13.41
CA SER A 295 16.70 -7.01 12.38
C SER A 295 17.88 -7.80 12.89
N SER A 296 18.58 -8.47 11.98
CA SER A 296 19.91 -9.06 12.25
C SER A 296 21.04 -8.22 11.65
N GLU A 297 20.72 -7.05 11.10
CA GLU A 297 21.71 -6.16 10.52
C GLU A 297 22.67 -5.64 11.60
N GLY A 298 23.95 -5.67 11.30
CA GLY A 298 24.99 -5.31 12.28
C GLY A 298 25.21 -6.32 13.42
N SER A 299 24.47 -7.44 13.43
CA SER A 299 24.54 -8.48 14.46
C SER A 299 24.22 -9.86 13.87
N ASN A 300 24.78 -10.91 14.47
CA ASN A 300 24.42 -12.30 14.13
C ASN A 300 23.09 -12.75 14.79
N LEU A 301 22.49 -11.92 15.64
CA LEU A 301 21.27 -12.23 16.37
C LEU A 301 20.17 -11.21 16.03
N LEU A 302 18.93 -11.72 15.90
CA LEU A 302 17.76 -10.86 15.76
C LEU A 302 17.55 -10.05 17.05
N HIS A 303 17.52 -8.73 16.94
CA HIS A 303 17.22 -7.79 18.02
C HIS A 303 16.12 -6.82 17.62
N GLU A 304 15.41 -6.26 18.60
CA GLU A 304 14.36 -5.26 18.37
C GLU A 304 14.98 -4.00 17.78
N VAL A 305 14.35 -3.49 16.72
CA VAL A 305 14.74 -2.26 16.02
C VAL A 305 13.55 -1.31 15.91
N PHE A 306 13.86 -0.03 15.74
CA PHE A 306 12.85 1.04 15.68
C PHE A 306 12.97 1.79 14.34
N PRO A 307 12.51 1.19 13.23
CA PRO A 307 12.60 1.81 11.92
C PRO A 307 11.74 3.09 11.86
N GLU A 308 12.13 4.01 11.01
CA GLU A 308 11.38 5.22 10.75
C GLU A 308 10.24 4.96 9.76
N ALA A 309 9.10 5.64 9.97
CA ALA A 309 8.00 5.59 9.02
C ALA A 309 8.39 6.28 7.70
N ASN A 310 7.90 5.76 6.60
CA ASN A 310 8.06 6.40 5.29
C ASN A 310 7.51 7.82 5.31
N HIS A 311 8.34 8.79 4.96
CA HIS A 311 7.99 10.21 4.96
C HIS A 311 6.73 10.52 4.14
N THR A 312 6.55 9.86 2.98
CA THR A 312 5.36 10.02 2.13
C THR A 312 4.09 9.55 2.86
N VAL A 313 4.17 8.50 3.68
CA VAL A 313 3.04 8.06 4.52
C VAL A 313 2.67 9.13 5.53
N LEU A 314 3.65 9.72 6.23
CA LEU A 314 3.40 10.82 7.20
C LEU A 314 2.80 12.05 6.52
N GLU A 315 3.29 12.38 5.33
CA GLU A 315 2.77 13.47 4.52
C GLU A 315 1.31 13.24 4.10
N GLN A 316 0.98 12.06 3.57
CA GLN A 316 -0.40 11.71 3.21
C GLN A 316 -1.32 11.69 4.43
N LEU A 317 -0.87 11.11 5.54
CA LEU A 317 -1.61 11.05 6.79
C LEU A 317 -2.02 12.45 7.30
N SER A 318 -1.17 13.46 7.06
CA SER A 318 -1.46 14.85 7.42
C SER A 318 -2.47 15.54 6.51
N LYS A 319 -2.75 15.02 5.30
CA LYS A 319 -3.54 15.69 4.25
C LYS A 319 -4.90 15.05 3.98
N VAL A 320 -5.03 13.72 4.14
CA VAL A 320 -6.24 12.97 3.76
C VAL A 320 -7.49 13.40 4.52
N ASP A 321 -8.66 13.13 3.92
CA ASP A 321 -9.96 13.44 4.50
C ASP A 321 -10.50 12.33 5.42
N CYS A 322 -9.96 11.09 5.29
CA CYS A 322 -10.35 9.95 6.11
C CYS A 322 -9.18 8.96 6.28
N ILE A 323 -9.06 8.40 7.48
CA ILE A 323 -8.14 7.30 7.80
C ILE A 323 -8.97 6.03 7.98
N VAL A 324 -8.54 4.94 7.34
CA VAL A 324 -9.22 3.64 7.40
C VAL A 324 -8.25 2.58 7.93
N TYR A 325 -8.62 1.90 9.00
CA TYR A 325 -7.99 0.66 9.45
C TYR A 325 -8.79 -0.49 8.85
N ALA A 326 -8.21 -1.15 7.85
CA ALA A 326 -8.93 -2.14 7.06
C ALA A 326 -9.02 -3.49 7.78
N MET A 327 -9.98 -4.31 7.34
CA MET A 327 -10.11 -5.70 7.78
C MET A 327 -8.89 -6.53 7.31
N GLY A 328 -8.63 -7.59 8.04
CA GLY A 328 -7.51 -8.52 7.87
C GLY A 328 -6.89 -8.87 9.22
N SER A 329 -5.76 -9.56 9.21
CA SER A 329 -5.03 -9.89 10.43
C SER A 329 -4.58 -8.61 11.15
N LEU A 330 -5.13 -8.37 12.33
CA LEU A 330 -4.94 -7.12 13.07
C LEU A 330 -3.47 -6.89 13.40
N PHE A 331 -2.82 -7.89 14.02
CA PHE A 331 -1.48 -7.74 14.57
C PHE A 331 -0.36 -7.96 13.55
N THR A 332 -0.64 -8.60 12.43
CA THR A 332 0.36 -8.82 11.38
C THR A 332 0.16 -7.97 10.13
N SER A 333 -1.03 -7.38 9.91
CA SER A 333 -1.29 -6.54 8.74
C SER A 333 -1.50 -5.06 9.06
N VAL A 334 -2.16 -4.73 10.18
CA VAL A 334 -2.51 -3.34 10.53
C VAL A 334 -1.53 -2.77 11.56
N CYS A 335 -1.41 -3.41 12.73
CA CYS A 335 -0.57 -2.93 13.83
C CYS A 335 0.90 -2.67 13.45
N PRO A 336 1.55 -3.46 12.57
CA PRO A 336 2.93 -3.18 12.16
C PRO A 336 3.10 -1.79 11.54
N SER A 337 2.08 -1.29 10.85
CA SER A 337 2.10 0.06 10.29
C SER A 337 1.89 1.14 11.35
N LEU A 338 1.29 0.82 12.49
CA LEU A 338 0.88 1.77 13.52
C LEU A 338 1.95 2.03 14.58
N VAL A 339 2.87 1.06 14.79
CA VAL A 339 3.92 1.15 15.84
C VAL A 339 5.08 2.07 15.47
N LEU A 340 5.01 2.79 14.36
CA LEU A 340 6.08 3.63 13.85
C LEU A 340 5.95 5.09 14.29
N ARG A 341 7.09 5.74 14.45
CA ARG A 341 7.18 7.14 14.90
C ARG A 341 6.45 8.09 13.92
N GLY A 342 5.68 9.02 14.47
CA GLY A 342 4.94 10.02 13.72
C GLY A 342 3.54 9.59 13.33
N ILE A 343 3.27 8.27 13.22
CA ILE A 343 1.93 7.78 12.85
C ILE A 343 0.91 8.11 13.93
N GLY A 344 1.19 7.80 15.19
CA GLY A 344 0.29 8.05 16.32
C GLY A 344 0.07 9.54 16.55
N GLU A 345 1.14 10.32 16.55
CA GLU A 345 1.12 11.77 16.76
C GLU A 345 0.26 12.49 15.72
N ILE A 346 0.47 12.18 14.43
CA ILE A 346 -0.30 12.81 13.36
C ILE A 346 -1.75 12.31 13.40
N THR A 347 -1.99 11.01 13.58
CA THR A 347 -3.34 10.46 13.63
C THR A 347 -4.17 11.12 14.74
N ALA A 348 -3.62 11.25 15.94
CA ALA A 348 -4.34 11.87 17.07
C ALA A 348 -4.66 13.36 16.82
N SER A 349 -3.74 14.08 16.17
CA SER A 349 -3.93 15.52 15.90
C SER A 349 -5.02 15.84 14.87
N ARG A 350 -5.47 14.85 14.10
CA ARG A 350 -6.44 15.05 13.01
C ARG A 350 -7.88 14.95 13.49
N SER A 351 -8.72 15.93 13.14
CA SER A 351 -10.17 15.94 13.43
C SER A 351 -10.99 15.44 12.23
N ILE A 352 -10.63 14.28 11.69
CA ILE A 352 -11.24 13.63 10.53
C ILE A 352 -11.87 12.27 10.91
N PRO A 353 -12.71 11.66 10.04
CA PRO A 353 -13.12 10.28 10.21
C PRO A 353 -11.92 9.33 10.30
N LYS A 354 -11.93 8.48 11.31
CA LYS A 354 -10.94 7.43 11.56
C LYS A 354 -11.71 6.13 11.77
N VAL A 355 -11.82 5.35 10.71
CA VAL A 355 -12.80 4.27 10.59
C VAL A 355 -12.12 2.92 10.74
N LEU A 356 -12.58 2.13 11.69
CA LEU A 356 -12.22 0.72 11.79
C LEU A 356 -13.22 -0.12 10.98
N LEU A 357 -12.74 -0.91 10.04
CA LEU A 357 -13.50 -1.97 9.38
C LEU A 357 -13.32 -3.25 10.18
N LEU A 358 -14.31 -3.60 11.00
CA LEU A 358 -14.20 -4.74 11.90
C LEU A 358 -14.23 -6.07 11.11
N ASN A 359 -13.39 -7.03 11.50
CA ASN A 359 -13.38 -8.35 10.90
C ASN A 359 -14.73 -9.06 11.11
N GLY A 360 -15.19 -9.81 10.13
CA GLY A 360 -16.40 -10.62 10.25
C GLY A 360 -16.19 -11.91 11.06
N SER A 361 -14.95 -12.40 11.12
CA SER A 361 -14.56 -13.61 11.85
C SER A 361 -13.26 -13.39 12.58
N HIS A 362 -13.02 -14.17 13.62
CA HIS A 362 -11.73 -14.21 14.29
C HIS A 362 -10.70 -14.99 13.45
N ASP A 363 -9.47 -14.59 13.57
CA ASP A 363 -8.30 -15.35 13.17
C ASP A 363 -7.54 -15.82 14.42
N ARG A 364 -6.38 -16.46 14.22
CA ARG A 364 -5.52 -16.93 15.30
C ARG A 364 -5.05 -15.82 16.24
N GLU A 365 -4.83 -14.62 15.69
CA GLU A 365 -4.27 -13.47 16.39
C GLU A 365 -5.31 -12.78 17.28
N THR A 366 -6.58 -12.83 16.88
CA THR A 366 -7.69 -12.07 17.46
C THR A 366 -8.69 -12.94 18.24
N ALA A 367 -8.36 -14.22 18.44
CA ALA A 367 -9.23 -15.14 19.18
C ALA A 367 -9.64 -14.55 20.54
N GLY A 368 -10.97 -14.42 20.76
CA GLY A 368 -11.58 -13.90 21.98
C GLY A 368 -11.44 -12.38 22.19
N LEU A 369 -11.06 -11.60 21.17
CA LEU A 369 -11.20 -10.15 21.21
C LEU A 369 -12.63 -9.73 20.88
N SER A 370 -13.12 -8.69 21.56
CA SER A 370 -14.33 -7.95 21.19
C SER A 370 -13.98 -6.75 20.31
N ALA A 371 -14.97 -6.05 19.78
CA ALA A 371 -14.78 -4.82 19.01
C ALA A 371 -13.96 -3.77 19.77
N SER A 372 -14.24 -3.57 21.07
CA SER A 372 -13.43 -2.69 21.93
C SER A 372 -11.98 -3.19 22.09
N GLY A 373 -11.77 -4.51 22.06
CA GLY A 373 -10.43 -5.11 22.06
C GLY A 373 -9.62 -4.79 20.80
N PHE A 374 -10.24 -4.76 19.62
CA PHE A 374 -9.62 -4.29 18.38
C PHE A 374 -9.20 -2.83 18.49
N VAL A 375 -10.10 -1.98 19.01
CA VAL A 375 -9.80 -0.55 19.21
C VAL A 375 -8.65 -0.37 20.20
N THR A 376 -8.64 -1.12 21.29
CA THR A 376 -7.56 -1.11 22.29
C THR A 376 -6.23 -1.47 21.64
N ALA A 377 -6.18 -2.54 20.83
CA ALA A 377 -4.95 -2.98 20.15
C ALA A 377 -4.41 -1.90 19.18
N ILE A 378 -5.30 -1.22 18.45
CA ILE A 378 -4.95 -0.08 17.58
C ILE A 378 -4.41 1.08 18.41
N ALA A 379 -5.12 1.47 19.47
CA ALA A 379 -4.72 2.59 20.33
C ALA A 379 -3.38 2.31 21.03
N ASP A 380 -3.17 1.11 21.54
CA ASP A 380 -1.91 0.69 22.17
C ASP A 380 -0.75 0.69 21.17
N SER A 381 -0.99 0.29 19.92
CA SER A 381 0.02 0.34 18.88
C SER A 381 0.42 1.77 18.52
N LEU A 382 -0.55 2.68 18.42
CA LEU A 382 -0.33 4.09 18.09
C LEU A 382 0.24 4.91 19.27
N ASN A 383 -0.08 4.52 20.52
CA ASN A 383 0.46 5.16 21.71
C ASN A 383 1.91 4.73 22.03
N ARG A 384 2.42 3.75 21.31
CA ARG A 384 3.73 3.19 21.57
C ARG A 384 4.84 4.12 21.19
N THR A 385 5.89 4.03 21.94
CA THR A 385 7.09 4.78 21.67
C THR A 385 8.33 3.89 21.78
N TYR A 386 8.93 3.67 20.70
CA TYR A 386 10.35 3.51 20.29
C TYR A 386 11.31 3.04 21.39
N GLY A 387 10.96 2.02 22.16
CA GLY A 387 11.82 1.45 23.17
C GLY A 387 11.95 2.26 24.47
N ASP A 388 11.43 3.47 24.56
CA ASP A 388 11.43 4.28 25.77
C ASP A 388 10.03 4.35 26.40
N PRO A 389 9.76 3.59 27.49
CA PRO A 389 8.47 3.59 28.16
C PRO A 389 7.99 4.97 28.65
N HIS A 390 8.92 5.89 28.86
CA HIS A 390 8.60 7.25 29.34
C HIS A 390 8.11 8.18 28.24
N LYS A 391 8.28 7.79 26.98
CA LYS A 391 7.83 8.57 25.81
C LYS A 391 6.52 8.10 25.21
N SER A 392 5.76 7.24 25.91
CA SER A 392 4.46 6.76 25.43
C SER A 392 3.48 7.91 25.28
N LEU A 393 2.85 7.99 24.10
CA LEU A 393 1.68 8.83 23.90
C LEU A 393 0.55 8.32 24.80
N LYS A 394 -0.27 9.23 25.31
CA LYS A 394 -1.38 8.90 26.22
C LYS A 394 -2.73 9.35 25.65
N ASN A 395 -2.86 9.27 24.34
CA ASN A 395 -4.08 9.64 23.66
C ASN A 395 -5.18 8.60 23.93
N ARG A 396 -6.42 9.06 23.96
CA ARG A 396 -7.58 8.20 24.19
C ARG A 396 -7.89 7.38 22.94
N PRO A 397 -8.54 6.21 23.06
CA PRO A 397 -8.90 5.38 21.91
C PRO A 397 -9.71 6.12 20.83
N ASN A 398 -10.64 7.03 21.22
CA ASN A 398 -11.44 7.81 20.28
C ASN A 398 -10.66 8.88 19.51
N GLU A 399 -9.45 9.21 19.93
CA GLU A 399 -8.55 10.07 19.15
C GLU A 399 -7.91 9.30 17.98
N TYR A 400 -7.96 7.97 18.01
CA TYR A 400 -7.44 7.08 16.98
C TYR A 400 -8.52 6.37 16.15
N VAL A 401 -9.65 6.02 16.76
CA VAL A 401 -10.80 5.39 16.10
C VAL A 401 -12.05 6.10 16.57
N ASN A 402 -12.80 6.71 15.66
CA ASN A 402 -14.03 7.44 16.00
C ASN A 402 -15.29 6.92 15.29
N ALA A 403 -15.14 5.92 14.43
CA ALA A 403 -16.25 5.19 13.81
C ALA A 403 -15.84 3.74 13.55
N ILE A 404 -16.83 2.82 13.61
CA ILE A 404 -16.64 1.40 13.34
C ILE A 404 -17.71 0.96 12.33
N LEU A 405 -17.28 0.30 11.25
CA LEU A 405 -18.17 -0.43 10.36
C LEU A 405 -18.10 -1.91 10.70
N VAL A 406 -19.25 -2.54 10.88
CA VAL A 406 -19.40 -3.93 11.35
C VAL A 406 -20.14 -4.74 10.28
N PRO A 407 -19.61 -5.87 9.80
CA PRO A 407 -20.36 -6.71 8.86
C PRO A 407 -21.55 -7.39 9.55
N GLU A 408 -22.70 -7.40 8.91
CA GLU A 408 -23.91 -8.04 9.41
C GLU A 408 -23.65 -9.53 9.69
N GLY A 409 -24.12 -10.02 10.85
CA GLY A 409 -23.89 -11.41 11.26
C GLY A 409 -22.43 -11.74 11.62
N GLY A 410 -21.55 -10.76 11.73
CA GLY A 410 -20.15 -10.97 12.13
C GLY A 410 -20.04 -11.68 13.49
N GLN A 411 -18.98 -12.49 13.63
CA GLN A 411 -18.72 -13.32 14.82
C GLN A 411 -17.97 -12.58 15.93
N VAL A 412 -17.33 -11.43 15.59
CA VAL A 412 -16.63 -10.62 16.60
C VAL A 412 -17.64 -9.94 17.50
N PRO A 413 -17.60 -10.16 18.83
CA PRO A 413 -18.57 -9.59 19.76
C PRO A 413 -18.54 -8.06 19.75
N LEU A 414 -19.72 -7.44 19.60
CA LEU A 414 -19.89 -6.00 19.65
C LEU A 414 -20.27 -5.58 21.07
N ASP A 415 -19.29 -5.20 21.87
CA ASP A 415 -19.43 -4.78 23.27
C ASP A 415 -19.64 -3.26 23.37
N VAL A 416 -20.87 -2.81 23.08
CA VAL A 416 -21.26 -1.41 22.94
C VAL A 416 -20.93 -0.57 24.17
N GLU A 417 -21.08 -1.13 25.38
CA GLU A 417 -20.79 -0.41 26.64
C GLU A 417 -19.28 -0.08 26.74
N ASN A 418 -18.42 -1.02 26.40
CA ASN A 418 -16.98 -0.80 26.39
C ASN A 418 -16.56 0.17 25.30
N LEU A 419 -17.17 0.10 24.12
CA LEU A 419 -16.93 1.09 23.04
C LEU A 419 -17.33 2.49 23.47
N ALA A 420 -18.50 2.63 24.14
CA ALA A 420 -18.94 3.92 24.68
C ALA A 420 -17.97 4.46 25.77
N ALA A 421 -17.45 3.58 26.63
CA ALA A 421 -16.43 3.92 27.61
C ALA A 421 -15.11 4.39 26.96
N GLN A 422 -14.78 3.88 25.77
CA GLN A 422 -13.66 4.32 24.94
C GLN A 422 -13.96 5.62 24.16
N GLY A 423 -15.20 6.15 24.24
CA GLY A 423 -15.63 7.37 23.53
C GLY A 423 -16.05 7.13 22.09
N ILE A 424 -16.38 5.89 21.72
CA ILE A 424 -16.79 5.51 20.36
C ILE A 424 -18.30 5.26 20.36
N PHE A 425 -19.03 6.15 19.68
CA PHE A 425 -20.49 6.13 19.61
C PHE A 425 -21.02 5.88 18.20
N HIS A 426 -20.15 5.96 17.18
CA HIS A 426 -20.55 5.78 15.78
C HIS A 426 -20.21 4.36 15.32
N VAL A 427 -21.20 3.48 15.40
CA VAL A 427 -21.10 2.08 14.97
C VAL A 427 -22.18 1.82 13.92
N VAL A 428 -21.78 1.41 12.72
CA VAL A 428 -22.68 1.17 11.60
C VAL A 428 -22.59 -0.27 11.14
N THR A 429 -23.72 -0.97 11.09
CA THR A 429 -23.83 -2.30 10.51
C THR A 429 -23.94 -2.21 8.99
N VAL A 430 -23.15 -3.01 8.29
CA VAL A 430 -23.06 -3.03 6.82
C VAL A 430 -23.39 -4.43 6.33
N ALA A 431 -24.09 -4.54 5.20
CA ALA A 431 -24.42 -5.82 4.59
C ALA A 431 -23.15 -6.66 4.35
N SER A 432 -23.29 -7.95 4.49
CA SER A 432 -22.20 -8.93 4.40
C SER A 432 -22.49 -10.03 3.39
N ILE A 433 -21.43 -10.71 2.97
CA ILE A 433 -21.47 -11.94 2.18
C ILE A 433 -20.76 -13.05 2.94
N HIS A 434 -21.17 -14.28 2.71
CA HIS A 434 -20.50 -15.45 3.29
C HIS A 434 -19.62 -16.12 2.24
N ASP A 435 -18.32 -16.10 2.48
CA ASP A 435 -17.35 -16.87 1.70
C ASP A 435 -17.07 -18.21 2.39
N PRO A 436 -17.12 -19.35 1.67
CA PRO A 436 -16.91 -20.66 2.27
C PRO A 436 -15.55 -20.87 2.92
N LYS A 437 -14.52 -20.12 2.49
CA LYS A 437 -13.14 -20.24 3.00
C LYS A 437 -12.81 -19.24 4.09
N VAL A 438 -13.32 -18.01 3.96
CA VAL A 438 -12.94 -16.87 4.82
C VAL A 438 -14.00 -16.60 5.89
N GLY A 439 -15.25 -17.04 5.68
CA GLY A 439 -16.38 -16.76 6.56
C GLY A 439 -17.13 -15.48 6.15
N ILE A 440 -17.56 -14.71 7.15
CA ILE A 440 -18.35 -13.50 6.94
C ILE A 440 -17.43 -12.35 6.51
N MET A 441 -17.75 -11.74 5.37
CA MET A 441 -17.05 -10.57 4.82
C MET A 441 -18.03 -9.45 4.51
N PHE A 442 -17.58 -8.22 4.48
CA PHE A 442 -18.37 -7.11 3.95
C PHE A 442 -18.79 -7.35 2.50
N ASP A 443 -20.02 -6.98 2.16
CA ASP A 443 -20.41 -6.76 0.77
C ASP A 443 -19.69 -5.50 0.24
N PRO A 444 -18.82 -5.62 -0.79
CA PRO A 444 -17.97 -4.49 -1.18
C PRO A 444 -18.74 -3.23 -1.60
N PRO A 445 -19.81 -3.28 -2.42
CA PRO A 445 -20.63 -2.10 -2.74
C PRO A 445 -21.22 -1.43 -1.50
N SER A 446 -21.81 -2.21 -0.60
CA SER A 446 -22.45 -1.71 0.62
C SER A 446 -21.43 -1.08 1.57
N LEU A 447 -20.23 -1.66 1.68
CA LEU A 447 -19.14 -1.10 2.48
C LEU A 447 -18.70 0.26 1.95
N ILE A 448 -18.49 0.38 0.64
CA ILE A 448 -18.06 1.64 0.04
C ILE A 448 -19.14 2.71 0.17
N GLN A 449 -20.42 2.34 0.02
CA GLN A 449 -21.53 3.25 0.25
C GLN A 449 -21.55 3.75 1.70
N ALA A 450 -21.46 2.88 2.70
CA ALA A 450 -21.44 3.23 4.12
C ALA A 450 -20.24 4.14 4.45
N LEU A 451 -19.05 3.81 3.93
CA LEU A 451 -17.85 4.60 4.13
C LEU A 451 -17.99 6.01 3.53
N THR A 452 -18.53 6.10 2.31
CA THR A 452 -18.75 7.38 1.62
C THR A 452 -19.76 8.26 2.36
N SER A 453 -20.88 7.68 2.84
CA SER A 453 -21.88 8.38 3.62
C SER A 453 -21.29 8.95 4.91
N LEU A 454 -20.51 8.14 5.65
CA LEU A 454 -19.85 8.55 6.88
C LEU A 454 -18.87 9.72 6.66
N ILE A 455 -18.12 9.69 5.55
CA ILE A 455 -17.18 10.77 5.20
C ILE A 455 -17.96 12.05 4.87
N SER A 456 -19.03 11.95 4.07
CA SER A 456 -19.85 13.11 3.67
C SER A 456 -20.51 13.77 4.88
N GLU A 457 -21.14 13.02 5.78
CA GLU A 457 -21.75 13.53 7.02
C GLU A 457 -20.77 14.34 7.86
N ARG A 458 -19.52 13.88 7.95
CA ARG A 458 -18.48 14.56 8.72
C ARG A 458 -17.89 15.78 8.00
N MET A 459 -17.89 15.79 6.68
CA MET A 459 -17.47 16.95 5.89
C MET A 459 -18.50 18.08 5.98
N ASP A 460 -19.78 17.76 5.97
CA ASP A 460 -20.87 18.73 6.09
C ASP A 460 -20.94 19.38 7.49
N MET A 461 -20.46 18.68 8.53
CA MET A 461 -20.38 19.20 9.90
C MET A 461 -19.17 20.13 10.15
N ARG A 462 -18.24 20.28 9.20
CA ARG A 462 -17.15 21.26 9.35
C ARG A 462 -17.72 22.67 9.21
N PRO A 463 -17.45 23.60 10.16
CA PRO A 463 -17.79 24.98 9.96
C PRO A 463 -17.12 25.50 8.68
N SER A 464 -17.90 26.10 7.77
CA SER A 464 -17.34 26.81 6.62
C SER A 464 -16.33 27.83 7.13
N GLU A 465 -15.08 27.74 6.65
CA GLU A 465 -14.07 28.76 6.93
C GLU A 465 -14.66 30.11 6.53
N PRO A 466 -14.57 31.14 7.39
CA PRO A 466 -15.04 32.47 7.04
C PRO A 466 -14.23 32.94 5.82
N SER A 467 -14.92 33.13 4.69
CA SER A 467 -14.36 33.78 3.53
C SER A 467 -13.92 35.20 3.95
N TYR A 468 -12.60 35.37 4.07
CA TYR A 468 -12.02 36.72 4.18
C TYR A 468 -12.30 37.45 2.87
N ILE A 469 -13.35 38.27 2.86
CA ILE A 469 -13.58 39.30 1.84
C ILE A 469 -12.45 40.30 2.03
N THR A 470 -11.46 40.28 1.17
CA THR A 470 -10.50 41.39 1.04
C THR A 470 -11.25 42.57 0.48
N GLU A 471 -11.75 43.47 1.36
CA GLU A 471 -12.15 44.81 0.99
C GLU A 471 -10.91 45.57 0.51
N ASN A 472 -10.80 45.72 -0.81
CA ASN A 472 -9.91 46.67 -1.44
C ASN A 472 -10.37 48.09 -1.08
N ALA A 473 -9.81 48.66 -0.04
CA ALA A 473 -9.90 50.10 0.23
C ALA A 473 -9.14 50.81 -0.90
N LYS A 474 -9.89 51.40 -1.82
CA LYS A 474 -9.39 52.46 -2.70
C LYS A 474 -9.07 53.70 -1.83
N ILE A 475 -7.79 53.97 -1.68
CA ILE A 475 -7.37 55.31 -1.25
C ILE A 475 -7.33 56.18 -2.51
N VAL A 476 -8.28 57.15 -2.57
CA VAL A 476 -8.28 58.29 -3.47
C VAL A 476 -7.67 59.45 -2.70
N SER A 477 -6.59 59.95 -3.14
CA SER A 477 -6.23 61.38 -3.30
C SER A 477 -4.76 61.55 -3.61
#